data_066109f97fa9d06a289227f64cb20b2c
#
_entry.id   066109f97fa9d06a289227f64cb20b2c
#
_cell.length_a   1.000
_cell.length_b   1.000
_cell.length_c   1.000
_cell.angle_alpha   90.00
_cell.angle_beta   90.00
_cell.angle_gamma   90.00
#
_symmetry.space_group_name_H-M   'P 1'
#
loop_
_entity.id
_entity.type
_entity.pdbx_description
1 polymer ?
#
loop_
_entity_poly.entity_id
_entity_poly.type
_entity_poly.pdbx_seq_one_letter_code
_entity_poly.pdbx_strand_id
1 'polypeptide(L)'
;MAEFQKSQQGGSKMLVKATYFQNDEKNPLMYGDVEIRNEKRLRLRGEEEKEGVLCEPVMVGFCGTDNELMNMGSRGELGAKFPAGTNRLINGHEGIVWVPSQNRFAIVLIRGGNSYDPTRYTEEETYFEYGCDQADGLFADKQYFHPDMLLPIPDGYVENGKLKLSFAKKMVFPDPFACMLFQLERMEDLGSAHNFRVAMRKYKCGEEEARKIAKEEIFDRTVIFGLGTTGMFIGDLILRNHKNAKVLFVARSAEDSPKVQFALKETNAEYLQNIFDSEEELAKAIVEKLGGRATTFIGVSGSNVEHRIAFEHKVLGCNGVYNSFSLGPKITFDTMPFGFENHLILASINFRQDHMEEAIRLLAESHYDEIVELIDRDEFTADPMGAYQNKIYSKNAPMKTAVIWNKAYVEEA
;
A
#
# COMPACT_ATOMS: atom_id res chain seq x y z
N MET A 1 -31.81 -12.86 12.91
CA MET A 1 -31.02 -11.81 13.58
C MET A 1 -30.80 -12.03 15.10
N ALA A 2 -31.33 -13.03 15.74
CA ALA A 2 -31.18 -13.24 17.18
C ALA A 2 -30.28 -14.42 17.59
N GLU A 3 -29.79 -15.23 16.68
CA GLU A 3 -28.93 -16.40 16.98
C GLU A 3 -27.41 -16.14 16.80
N PHE A 4 -27.01 -15.05 16.12
CA PHE A 4 -25.59 -14.74 15.89
C PHE A 4 -24.85 -14.09 17.07
N GLN A 5 -25.56 -13.69 18.13
CA GLN A 5 -24.95 -13.07 19.32
C GLN A 5 -24.45 -14.05 20.40
N LYS A 6 -24.51 -15.37 20.20
CA LYS A 6 -24.18 -16.36 21.26
C LYS A 6 -22.81 -17.03 21.17
N SER A 7 -21.96 -16.76 20.18
CA SER A 7 -20.63 -17.41 20.07
C SER A 7 -19.43 -16.60 20.60
N GLN A 8 -19.65 -15.45 21.21
CA GLN A 8 -18.56 -14.65 21.81
C GLN A 8 -18.38 -14.98 23.31
N GLN A 9 -17.99 -16.20 23.64
CA GLN A 9 -17.58 -16.54 25.01
C GLN A 9 -16.21 -17.23 24.96
N GLY A 10 -15.15 -16.55 25.42
CA GLY A 10 -14.01 -17.19 26.07
C GLY A 10 -12.65 -17.11 25.44
N GLY A 11 -12.33 -16.17 24.56
CA GLY A 11 -10.91 -15.92 24.19
C GLY A 11 -10.09 -15.39 25.38
N SER A 12 -8.83 -15.83 25.52
CA SER A 12 -7.94 -15.30 26.55
C SER A 12 -7.76 -13.80 26.35
N LYS A 13 -7.83 -13.05 27.45
CA LYS A 13 -7.65 -11.59 27.49
C LYS A 13 -6.31 -11.27 28.10
N MET A 14 -5.64 -10.24 27.58
CA MET A 14 -4.36 -9.78 28.08
C MET A 14 -4.30 -8.25 28.03
N LEU A 15 -3.72 -7.64 29.05
CA LEU A 15 -3.42 -6.21 29.07
C LEU A 15 -2.02 -5.98 28.50
N VAL A 16 -1.90 -5.08 27.53
CA VAL A 16 -0.64 -4.74 26.86
C VAL A 16 -0.50 -3.21 26.73
N LYS A 17 0.72 -2.72 26.57
CA LYS A 17 0.95 -1.35 26.14
C LYS A 17 0.82 -1.28 24.61
N ALA A 18 0.07 -0.27 24.12
CA ALA A 18 -0.17 -0.09 22.70
C ALA A 18 -0.41 1.37 22.34
N THR A 19 -0.20 1.75 21.08
CA THR A 19 -0.81 2.95 20.51
C THR A 19 -2.10 2.58 19.80
N TYR A 20 -3.09 3.45 19.90
CA TYR A 20 -4.42 3.16 19.35
C TYR A 20 -5.16 4.42 18.93
N PHE A 21 -5.96 4.28 17.90
CA PHE A 21 -6.94 5.28 17.49
C PHE A 21 -8.19 5.21 18.37
N GLN A 22 -8.78 6.36 18.67
CA GLN A 22 -10.04 6.49 19.38
C GLN A 22 -10.92 7.57 18.75
N ASN A 23 -12.21 7.60 19.10
CA ASN A 23 -13.14 8.63 18.65
C ASN A 23 -13.04 9.90 19.52
N ASP A 24 -11.89 10.55 19.50
CA ASP A 24 -11.67 11.85 20.11
C ASP A 24 -10.95 12.74 19.09
N GLU A 25 -11.65 13.78 18.61
CA GLU A 25 -11.10 14.70 17.61
C GLU A 25 -9.86 15.46 18.11
N LYS A 26 -9.72 15.65 19.44
CA LYS A 26 -8.57 16.36 20.02
C LYS A 26 -7.37 15.45 20.20
N ASN A 27 -7.61 14.19 20.54
CA ASN A 27 -6.58 13.21 20.81
C ASN A 27 -6.92 11.88 20.08
N PRO A 28 -6.89 11.86 18.75
CA PRO A 28 -7.28 10.67 17.99
C PRO A 28 -6.30 9.51 18.14
N LEU A 29 -5.02 9.77 18.49
CA LEU A 29 -3.98 8.76 18.67
C LEU A 29 -3.44 8.82 20.09
N MET A 30 -3.51 7.70 20.81
CA MET A 30 -3.11 7.57 22.21
C MET A 30 -2.13 6.43 22.41
N TYR A 31 -1.36 6.50 23.51
CA TYR A 31 -0.56 5.38 24.03
C TYR A 31 -0.99 5.04 25.45
N GLY A 32 -1.18 3.75 25.74
CA GLY A 32 -1.61 3.31 27.06
C GLY A 32 -1.85 1.81 27.19
N ASP A 33 -2.43 1.43 28.32
CA ASP A 33 -2.82 0.05 28.59
C ASP A 33 -4.10 -0.31 27.83
N VAL A 34 -4.05 -1.41 27.07
CA VAL A 34 -5.12 -1.87 26.22
C VAL A 34 -5.37 -3.36 26.43
N GLU A 35 -6.62 -3.77 26.61
CA GLU A 35 -7.00 -5.18 26.63
C GLU A 35 -7.05 -5.71 25.18
N ILE A 36 -6.20 -6.68 24.86
CA ILE A 36 -6.29 -7.47 23.63
C ILE A 36 -6.98 -8.79 23.87
N ARG A 37 -7.59 -9.35 22.82
CA ARG A 37 -8.36 -10.60 22.89
C ARG A 37 -7.90 -11.56 21.82
N ASN A 38 -7.81 -12.85 22.19
CA ASN A 38 -7.62 -13.91 21.23
C ASN A 38 -8.99 -14.30 20.64
N GLU A 39 -9.36 -13.66 19.54
CA GLU A 39 -10.59 -13.95 18.83
C GLU A 39 -10.36 -15.01 17.77
N LYS A 40 -11.29 -15.95 17.65
CA LYS A 40 -11.34 -16.84 16.49
C LYS A 40 -11.76 -16.03 15.27
N ARG A 41 -11.03 -16.20 14.20
CA ARG A 41 -11.29 -15.49 12.94
C ARG A 41 -11.32 -16.45 11.77
N LEU A 42 -12.24 -16.19 10.86
CA LEU A 42 -12.32 -16.83 9.57
C LEU A 42 -11.45 -16.03 8.60
N ARG A 43 -10.41 -16.64 8.04
CA ARG A 43 -9.57 -15.98 7.04
C ARG A 43 -10.22 -15.97 5.65
N LEU A 44 -10.71 -17.15 5.24
CA LEU A 44 -11.33 -17.33 3.93
C LEU A 44 -12.65 -18.09 4.09
N ARG A 45 -13.64 -17.74 3.29
CA ARG A 45 -14.93 -18.43 3.28
C ARG A 45 -14.75 -19.94 3.01
N GLY A 46 -15.33 -20.77 3.86
CA GLY A 46 -15.24 -22.22 3.76
C GLY A 46 -14.05 -22.84 4.50
N GLU A 47 -13.18 -22.02 5.12
CA GLU A 47 -12.19 -22.48 6.08
C GLU A 47 -12.79 -22.57 7.49
N GLU A 48 -12.05 -23.14 8.42
CA GLU A 48 -12.41 -23.14 9.84
C GLU A 48 -11.88 -21.87 10.53
N GLU A 49 -12.65 -21.33 11.46
CA GLU A 49 -12.18 -20.25 12.34
C GLU A 49 -11.02 -20.75 13.21
N LYS A 50 -9.91 -20.03 13.22
CA LYS A 50 -8.74 -20.34 14.06
C LYS A 50 -8.52 -19.29 15.12
N GLU A 51 -8.05 -19.73 16.28
CA GLU A 51 -7.51 -18.84 17.30
C GLU A 51 -6.21 -18.20 16.82
N GLY A 52 -5.97 -16.96 17.23
CA GLY A 52 -4.75 -16.25 16.94
C GLY A 52 -3.54 -16.84 17.68
N VAL A 53 -2.38 -16.72 17.07
CA VAL A 53 -1.07 -16.99 17.68
C VAL A 53 -0.56 -15.71 18.30
N LEU A 54 -0.10 -15.77 19.55
CA LEU A 54 0.48 -14.61 20.25
C LEU A 54 1.85 -14.28 19.63
N CYS A 55 1.99 -13.03 19.20
CA CYS A 55 3.20 -12.50 18.58
C CYS A 55 3.68 -11.24 19.31
N GLU A 56 4.96 -10.94 19.14
CA GLU A 56 5.59 -9.71 19.64
C GLU A 56 6.03 -8.86 18.44
N PRO A 57 5.40 -7.71 18.18
CA PRO A 57 5.82 -6.78 17.14
C PRO A 57 7.27 -6.33 17.30
N VAL A 58 8.01 -6.26 16.21
CA VAL A 58 9.45 -5.96 16.18
C VAL A 58 9.72 -4.60 15.55
N MET A 59 9.23 -4.40 14.33
CA MET A 59 9.31 -3.13 13.60
C MET A 59 8.00 -2.89 12.87
N VAL A 60 7.50 -1.67 12.94
CA VAL A 60 6.20 -1.30 12.37
C VAL A 60 6.35 -0.02 11.55
N GLY A 61 5.94 -0.08 10.28
CA GLY A 61 5.92 1.05 9.36
C GLY A 61 4.63 1.85 9.44
N PHE A 62 4.71 3.12 9.02
CA PHE A 62 3.53 3.97 8.80
C PHE A 62 3.16 4.00 7.32
N CYS A 63 1.87 3.97 7.05
CA CYS A 63 1.27 4.03 5.72
C CYS A 63 0.39 5.28 5.57
N GLY A 64 0.06 5.63 4.32
CA GLY A 64 -0.93 6.67 4.03
C GLY A 64 -2.29 6.41 4.67
N THR A 65 -2.69 5.15 4.76
CA THR A 65 -3.93 4.71 5.41
C THR A 65 -3.99 5.09 6.90
N ASP A 66 -2.86 5.05 7.63
CA ASP A 66 -2.83 5.50 9.04
C ASP A 66 -3.21 6.98 9.16
N ASN A 67 -2.76 7.82 8.19
CA ASN A 67 -3.13 9.23 8.14
C ASN A 67 -4.64 9.42 7.86
N GLU A 68 -5.18 8.64 6.96
CA GLU A 68 -6.61 8.69 6.64
C GLU A 68 -7.45 8.24 7.84
N LEU A 69 -7.09 7.14 8.48
CA LEU A 69 -7.76 6.65 9.69
C LEU A 69 -7.71 7.66 10.84
N MET A 70 -6.63 8.42 10.97
CA MET A 70 -6.48 9.43 12.01
C MET A 70 -7.30 10.70 11.72
N ASN A 71 -7.33 11.16 10.47
CA ASN A 71 -7.98 12.41 10.11
C ASN A 71 -9.52 12.28 9.98
N MET A 72 -10.04 11.10 10.00
CA MET A 72 -11.44 10.85 9.69
C MET A 72 -12.39 10.84 10.88
N GLY A 73 -11.97 11.25 12.08
CA GLY A 73 -12.81 11.32 13.30
C GLY A 73 -13.65 10.07 13.62
N SER A 74 -14.42 9.58 12.69
CA SER A 74 -15.24 8.38 12.76
C SER A 74 -14.78 7.28 11.81
N ARG A 75 -13.52 7.30 11.35
CA ARG A 75 -13.00 6.44 10.26
C ARG A 75 -13.83 6.51 8.98
N GLY A 76 -14.57 7.52 8.92
CA GLY A 76 -15.33 8.23 7.93
C GLY A 76 -15.48 7.54 6.58
N GLU A 77 -14.81 8.04 5.59
CA GLU A 77 -15.04 7.63 4.19
C GLU A 77 -14.56 6.21 3.87
N LEU A 78 -13.62 5.65 4.63
CA LEU A 78 -13.18 4.25 4.50
C LEU A 78 -14.19 3.26 5.12
N GLY A 79 -15.12 3.74 5.96
CA GLY A 79 -16.08 2.89 6.65
C GLY A 79 -15.45 1.92 7.66
N ALA A 80 -14.19 2.14 8.03
CA ALA A 80 -13.46 1.28 8.97
C ALA A 80 -14.12 1.23 10.34
N LYS A 81 -14.19 0.03 10.92
CA LYS A 81 -14.88 -0.23 12.19
C LYS A 81 -13.87 -0.58 13.28
N PHE A 82 -14.18 -0.21 14.51
CA PHE A 82 -13.45 -0.72 15.67
C PHE A 82 -13.69 -2.22 15.88
N PRO A 83 -12.75 -2.95 16.50
CA PRO A 83 -13.00 -4.31 16.95
C PRO A 83 -14.26 -4.38 17.82
N ALA A 84 -15.02 -5.46 17.67
CA ALA A 84 -16.32 -5.64 18.31
C ALA A 84 -16.25 -5.41 19.83
N GLY A 85 -17.18 -4.60 20.36
CA GLY A 85 -17.25 -4.27 21.79
C GLY A 85 -16.11 -3.37 22.29
N THR A 86 -15.42 -2.66 21.39
CA THR A 86 -14.42 -1.64 21.75
C THR A 86 -14.81 -0.29 21.16
N ASN A 87 -14.17 0.77 21.66
CA ASN A 87 -14.25 2.13 21.11
C ASN A 87 -12.87 2.61 20.62
N ARG A 88 -11.98 1.68 20.31
CA ARG A 88 -10.60 1.91 19.92
C ARG A 88 -10.11 0.88 18.91
N LEU A 89 -9.02 1.18 18.22
CA LEU A 89 -8.31 0.29 17.32
C LEU A 89 -6.81 0.47 17.53
N ILE A 90 -6.08 -0.59 17.88
CA ILE A 90 -4.62 -0.55 17.84
C ILE A 90 -4.20 -0.38 16.39
N ASN A 91 -3.43 0.66 16.10
CA ASN A 91 -2.99 0.99 14.74
C ASN A 91 -1.75 0.16 14.30
N GLY A 92 -1.28 0.42 13.07
CA GLY A 92 -0.14 -0.25 12.46
C GLY A 92 -0.50 -1.54 11.73
N HIS A 93 -0.27 -1.53 10.43
CA HIS A 93 -0.63 -2.65 9.55
C HIS A 93 0.52 -3.08 8.62
N GLU A 94 1.74 -2.56 8.82
CA GLU A 94 2.91 -2.92 8.04
C GLU A 94 4.07 -3.24 8.97
N GLY A 95 4.53 -4.48 9.02
CA GLY A 95 5.66 -4.78 9.90
C GLY A 95 5.94 -6.25 10.15
N ILE A 96 6.87 -6.44 11.04
CA ILE A 96 7.45 -7.73 11.42
C ILE A 96 7.06 -8.09 12.83
N VAL A 97 6.81 -9.35 13.07
CA VAL A 97 6.57 -9.91 14.38
C VAL A 97 7.54 -11.05 14.69
N TRP A 98 7.88 -11.21 15.96
CA TRP A 98 8.44 -12.44 16.51
C TRP A 98 7.29 -13.36 16.95
N VAL A 99 7.38 -14.64 16.62
CA VAL A 99 6.38 -15.68 16.96
C VAL A 99 7.00 -16.62 17.99
N PRO A 100 6.86 -16.37 19.30
CA PRO A 100 7.56 -17.12 20.35
C PRO A 100 7.29 -18.64 20.31
N SER A 101 6.05 -19.02 20.05
CA SER A 101 5.63 -20.45 19.99
C SER A 101 6.26 -21.21 18.82
N GLN A 102 6.76 -20.51 17.81
CA GLN A 102 7.37 -21.09 16.60
C GLN A 102 8.86 -20.77 16.50
N ASN A 103 9.41 -19.98 17.43
CA ASN A 103 10.80 -19.52 17.45
C ASN A 103 11.26 -18.95 16.10
N ARG A 104 10.43 -18.07 15.49
CA ARG A 104 10.70 -17.46 14.18
C ARG A 104 10.14 -16.06 14.06
N PHE A 105 10.67 -15.29 13.11
CA PHE A 105 10.09 -14.04 12.64
C PHE A 105 9.07 -14.28 11.52
N ALA A 106 8.10 -13.41 11.43
CA ALA A 106 7.10 -13.43 10.35
C ALA A 106 6.69 -12.02 9.93
N ILE A 107 6.30 -11.89 8.67
CA ILE A 107 5.56 -10.73 8.14
C ILE A 107 4.08 -11.02 8.31
N VAL A 108 3.31 -10.03 8.75
CA VAL A 108 1.87 -10.18 8.92
C VAL A 108 1.17 -9.86 7.59
N LEU A 109 0.45 -10.84 7.06
CA LEU A 109 -0.55 -10.61 6.02
C LEU A 109 -1.77 -9.97 6.69
N ILE A 110 -1.96 -8.68 6.49
CA ILE A 110 -2.87 -7.89 7.34
C ILE A 110 -4.36 -8.07 7.01
N ARG A 111 -4.67 -8.51 5.79
CA ARG A 111 -6.06 -8.67 5.34
C ARG A 111 -6.50 -10.12 5.37
N GLY A 112 -7.59 -10.37 6.09
CA GLY A 112 -8.39 -11.57 5.91
C GLY A 112 -9.18 -11.48 4.62
N GLY A 113 -9.28 -12.58 3.91
CA GLY A 113 -9.92 -12.63 2.62
C GLY A 113 -8.92 -12.90 1.49
N ASN A 114 -9.45 -13.24 0.35
CA ASN A 114 -8.65 -13.56 -0.81
C ASN A 114 -9.04 -12.65 -1.98
N SER A 115 -8.08 -11.90 -2.52
CA SER A 115 -8.28 -11.06 -3.69
C SER A 115 -8.63 -11.85 -4.98
N TYR A 116 -8.54 -13.19 -4.96
CA TYR A 116 -9.05 -14.02 -6.04
C TYR A 116 -10.57 -14.02 -6.15
N ASP A 117 -11.26 -13.73 -5.05
CA ASP A 117 -12.70 -13.65 -5.04
C ASP A 117 -13.12 -12.25 -4.56
N PRO A 118 -13.26 -11.29 -5.48
CA PRO A 118 -13.64 -9.93 -5.14
C PRO A 118 -15.00 -9.86 -4.45
N THR A 119 -15.86 -10.88 -4.57
CA THR A 119 -17.14 -10.91 -3.86
C THR A 119 -16.95 -11.20 -2.38
N ARG A 120 -15.89 -11.88 -1.99
CA ARG A 120 -15.56 -12.17 -0.59
C ARG A 120 -14.88 -11.02 0.11
N TYR A 121 -14.24 -10.16 -0.64
CA TYR A 121 -13.50 -9.03 -0.10
C TYR A 121 -14.41 -7.97 0.51
N THR A 122 -15.63 -7.86 -0.01
CA THR A 122 -16.65 -6.90 0.42
C THR A 122 -17.73 -7.52 1.29
N GLU A 123 -17.68 -8.84 1.56
CA GLU A 123 -18.62 -9.49 2.50
C GLU A 123 -18.30 -9.03 3.92
N GLU A 124 -19.10 -8.13 4.48
CA GLU A 124 -18.94 -7.54 5.82
C GLU A 124 -18.77 -8.56 6.95
N GLU A 125 -19.27 -9.78 6.78
CA GLU A 125 -19.26 -10.83 7.80
C GLU A 125 -17.90 -11.51 7.97
N THR A 126 -17.03 -11.46 6.95
CA THR A 126 -15.72 -12.13 6.95
C THR A 126 -14.54 -11.20 6.79
N TYR A 127 -14.77 -9.94 6.41
CA TYR A 127 -13.70 -8.98 6.21
C TYR A 127 -13.17 -8.44 7.53
N PHE A 128 -11.87 -8.43 7.66
CA PHE A 128 -11.13 -7.69 8.68
C PHE A 128 -9.76 -7.30 8.15
N GLU A 129 -9.20 -6.26 8.72
CA GLU A 129 -7.86 -5.79 8.38
C GLU A 129 -7.14 -5.35 9.67
N TYR A 130 -6.04 -6.05 9.99
CA TYR A 130 -5.26 -5.73 11.18
C TYR A 130 -4.75 -4.29 11.14
N GLY A 131 -5.02 -3.52 12.20
CA GLY A 131 -4.62 -2.12 12.31
C GLY A 131 -5.44 -1.12 11.51
N CYS A 132 -6.46 -1.58 10.75
CA CYS A 132 -7.32 -0.74 9.94
C CYS A 132 -8.80 -0.95 10.20
N ASP A 133 -9.30 -2.18 10.08
CA ASP A 133 -10.73 -2.48 10.20
C ASP A 133 -10.98 -3.73 11.03
N GLN A 134 -11.79 -3.62 12.09
CA GLN A 134 -12.29 -4.69 12.94
C GLN A 134 -11.23 -5.57 13.63
N ALA A 135 -9.92 -5.30 13.44
CA ALA A 135 -8.84 -6.08 14.04
C ALA A 135 -7.69 -5.19 14.49
N ASP A 136 -7.26 -5.38 15.72
CA ASP A 136 -6.14 -4.67 16.32
C ASP A 136 -4.81 -4.95 15.60
N GLY A 137 -3.99 -3.91 15.42
CA GLY A 137 -2.74 -3.94 14.64
C GLY A 137 -1.47 -4.18 15.43
N LEU A 138 -0.35 -3.72 14.85
CA LEU A 138 1.01 -4.06 15.26
C LEU A 138 1.62 -3.14 16.33
N PHE A 139 1.10 -1.94 16.56
CA PHE A 139 1.68 -1.03 17.55
C PHE A 139 1.29 -1.41 18.98
N ALA A 140 1.64 -2.62 19.38
CA ALA A 140 1.41 -3.18 20.73
C ALA A 140 2.59 -4.04 21.18
N ASP A 141 2.75 -4.24 22.50
CA ASP A 141 3.79 -5.12 23.03
C ASP A 141 3.60 -6.57 22.59
N LYS A 142 2.34 -6.97 22.52
CA LYS A 142 1.91 -8.29 22.05
C LYS A 142 0.58 -8.17 21.32
N GLN A 143 0.37 -9.06 20.35
CA GLN A 143 -0.87 -9.13 19.60
C GLN A 143 -1.13 -10.56 19.09
N TYR A 144 -2.40 -10.89 18.91
CA TYR A 144 -2.82 -12.17 18.33
C TYR A 144 -3.06 -12.00 16.83
N PHE A 145 -2.39 -12.84 16.03
CA PHE A 145 -2.60 -12.88 14.59
C PHE A 145 -3.03 -14.29 14.16
N HIS A 146 -3.88 -14.34 13.14
CA HIS A 146 -4.30 -15.60 12.54
C HIS A 146 -3.08 -16.40 12.06
N PRO A 147 -2.95 -17.72 12.38
CA PRO A 147 -1.73 -18.49 12.08
C PRO A 147 -1.35 -18.50 10.60
N ASP A 148 -2.34 -18.58 9.71
CA ASP A 148 -2.11 -18.63 8.25
C ASP A 148 -1.84 -17.25 7.63
N MET A 149 -1.83 -16.20 8.45
CA MET A 149 -1.47 -14.84 8.04
C MET A 149 -0.05 -14.44 8.52
N LEU A 150 0.69 -15.40 9.06
CA LEU A 150 2.07 -15.21 9.51
C LEU A 150 3.04 -15.81 8.47
N LEU A 151 3.44 -15.01 7.50
CA LEU A 151 4.37 -15.41 6.44
C LEU A 151 5.80 -15.45 7.00
N PRO A 152 6.51 -16.58 6.89
CA PRO A 152 7.86 -16.72 7.44
C PRO A 152 8.84 -15.80 6.71
N ILE A 153 9.76 -15.21 7.46
CA ILE A 153 10.92 -14.52 6.89
C ILE A 153 11.89 -15.57 6.34
N PRO A 154 12.42 -15.35 5.12
CA PRO A 154 13.43 -16.26 4.54
C PRO A 154 14.66 -16.39 5.44
N ASP A 155 15.27 -17.60 5.44
CA ASP A 155 16.53 -17.84 6.13
C ASP A 155 17.66 -16.94 5.58
N GLY A 156 18.64 -16.62 6.43
CA GLY A 156 19.80 -15.80 6.06
C GLY A 156 19.69 -14.32 6.43
N TYR A 157 18.53 -13.86 6.90
CA TYR A 157 18.33 -12.49 7.41
C TYR A 157 18.26 -12.41 8.94
N VAL A 158 18.46 -13.56 9.60
CA VAL A 158 18.50 -13.67 11.05
C VAL A 158 19.90 -14.13 11.47
N GLU A 159 20.56 -13.36 12.32
CA GLU A 159 21.87 -13.68 12.88
C GLU A 159 21.82 -13.55 14.40
N ASN A 160 22.31 -14.56 15.12
CA ASN A 160 22.29 -14.62 16.59
C ASN A 160 20.89 -14.38 17.20
N GLY A 161 19.82 -14.80 16.53
CA GLY A 161 18.43 -14.60 16.96
C GLY A 161 17.89 -13.18 16.75
N LYS A 162 18.60 -12.33 16.01
CA LYS A 162 18.19 -10.97 15.65
C LYS A 162 18.07 -10.79 14.14
N LEU A 163 17.18 -9.93 13.71
CA LEU A 163 17.05 -9.51 12.33
C LEU A 163 18.13 -8.48 11.97
N LYS A 164 18.74 -8.65 10.81
CA LYS A 164 19.58 -7.59 10.22
C LYS A 164 18.77 -6.32 10.04
N LEU A 165 19.29 -5.20 10.53
CA LEU A 165 18.56 -3.93 10.53
C LEU A 165 18.16 -3.51 9.11
N SER A 166 19.05 -3.65 8.12
CA SER A 166 18.75 -3.29 6.73
C SER A 166 17.60 -4.14 6.16
N PHE A 167 17.53 -5.42 6.50
CA PHE A 167 16.42 -6.28 6.11
C PHE A 167 15.13 -5.89 6.84
N ALA A 168 15.18 -5.66 8.15
CA ALA A 168 14.02 -5.25 8.93
C ALA A 168 13.39 -3.94 8.38
N LYS A 169 14.22 -2.97 8.00
CA LYS A 169 13.76 -1.74 7.34
C LYS A 169 13.03 -2.00 6.03
N LYS A 170 13.46 -2.95 5.21
CA LYS A 170 12.78 -3.30 3.96
C LYS A 170 11.43 -3.97 4.21
N MET A 171 11.33 -4.72 5.29
CA MET A 171 10.12 -5.50 5.62
C MET A 171 8.98 -4.69 6.26
N VAL A 172 9.04 -3.36 6.19
CA VAL A 172 7.88 -2.47 6.40
C VAL A 172 7.19 -2.07 5.08
N PHE A 173 7.65 -2.61 3.95
CA PHE A 173 7.10 -2.33 2.63
C PHE A 173 6.29 -3.46 1.98
N PRO A 174 6.29 -4.73 2.45
CA PRO A 174 5.65 -5.80 1.69
C PRO A 174 4.20 -5.52 1.33
N ASP A 175 3.41 -4.93 2.23
CA ASP A 175 2.02 -4.58 1.95
C ASP A 175 1.85 -3.59 0.78
N PRO A 176 2.42 -2.38 0.81
CA PRO A 176 2.29 -1.46 -0.32
C PRO A 176 2.98 -1.97 -1.59
N PHE A 177 4.05 -2.74 -1.49
CA PHE A 177 4.73 -3.32 -2.65
C PHE A 177 3.89 -4.41 -3.31
N ALA A 178 3.25 -5.29 -2.52
CA ALA A 178 2.32 -6.32 -3.01
C ALA A 178 1.10 -5.71 -3.70
N CYS A 179 0.60 -4.59 -3.19
CA CYS A 179 -0.43 -3.80 -3.87
C CYS A 179 0.03 -3.39 -5.28
N MET A 180 1.27 -2.96 -5.45
CA MET A 180 1.80 -2.53 -6.74
C MET A 180 2.05 -3.70 -7.70
N LEU A 181 2.48 -4.86 -7.20
CA LEU A 181 2.55 -6.09 -8.00
C LEU A 181 1.17 -6.46 -8.55
N PHE A 182 0.14 -6.41 -7.72
CA PHE A 182 -1.23 -6.67 -8.15
C PHE A 182 -1.74 -5.62 -9.16
N GLN A 183 -1.42 -4.34 -8.96
CA GLN A 183 -1.78 -3.30 -9.92
C GLN A 183 -1.12 -3.52 -11.27
N LEU A 184 0.17 -3.89 -11.29
CA LEU A 184 0.88 -4.20 -12.53
C LEU A 184 0.22 -5.35 -13.26
N GLU A 185 -0.03 -6.48 -12.59
CA GLU A 185 -0.74 -7.64 -13.17
C GLU A 185 -2.08 -7.22 -13.79
N ARG A 186 -2.88 -6.45 -13.05
CA ARG A 186 -4.19 -5.97 -13.53
C ARG A 186 -4.08 -5.07 -14.77
N MET A 187 -3.12 -4.16 -14.79
CA MET A 187 -2.89 -3.30 -15.95
C MET A 187 -2.43 -4.12 -17.16
N GLU A 188 -1.52 -5.06 -16.98
CA GLU A 188 -1.04 -5.94 -18.03
C GLU A 188 -2.18 -6.78 -18.64
N ASP A 189 -2.97 -7.45 -17.81
CA ASP A 189 -4.05 -8.32 -18.26
C ASP A 189 -5.19 -7.56 -18.95
N LEU A 190 -5.73 -6.56 -18.26
CA LEU A 190 -6.89 -5.81 -18.77
C LEU A 190 -6.49 -4.83 -19.86
N GLY A 191 -5.33 -4.19 -19.75
CA GLY A 191 -4.81 -3.29 -20.78
C GLY A 191 -4.50 -4.04 -22.08
N SER A 192 -3.90 -5.24 -22.00
CA SER A 192 -3.67 -6.06 -23.19
C SER A 192 -4.98 -6.53 -23.81
N ALA A 193 -5.95 -6.97 -22.99
CA ALA A 193 -7.28 -7.36 -23.46
C ALA A 193 -8.04 -6.20 -24.11
N HIS A 194 -7.85 -4.98 -23.61
CA HIS A 194 -8.44 -3.77 -24.21
C HIS A 194 -7.80 -3.42 -25.57
N ASN A 195 -6.48 -3.56 -25.69
CA ASN A 195 -5.71 -3.02 -26.80
C ASN A 195 -5.29 -4.05 -27.89
N PHE A 196 -5.43 -5.37 -27.66
CA PHE A 196 -4.90 -6.37 -28.60
C PHE A 196 -5.47 -6.26 -30.02
N ARG A 197 -6.74 -5.88 -30.20
CA ARG A 197 -7.34 -5.70 -31.52
C ARG A 197 -6.76 -4.50 -32.28
N VAL A 198 -6.33 -3.46 -31.55
CA VAL A 198 -5.60 -2.33 -32.13
C VAL A 198 -4.24 -2.81 -32.62
N ALA A 199 -3.52 -3.58 -31.81
CA ALA A 199 -2.24 -4.19 -32.16
C ALA A 199 -2.37 -5.14 -33.37
N MET A 200 -3.39 -6.03 -33.42
CA MET A 200 -3.66 -6.89 -34.58
C MET A 200 -3.74 -6.10 -35.87
N ARG A 201 -4.48 -4.99 -35.90
CA ARG A 201 -4.66 -4.14 -37.09
C ARG A 201 -3.37 -3.40 -37.46
N LYS A 202 -2.69 -2.84 -36.46
CA LYS A 202 -1.46 -2.05 -36.63
C LYS A 202 -0.31 -2.90 -37.17
N TYR A 203 -0.13 -4.11 -36.62
CA TYR A 203 1.00 -4.98 -36.93
C TYR A 203 0.65 -6.14 -37.89
N LYS A 204 -0.62 -6.31 -38.24
CA LYS A 204 -1.12 -7.38 -39.12
C LYS A 204 -0.73 -8.78 -38.62
N CYS A 205 -0.82 -9.01 -37.32
CA CYS A 205 -0.42 -10.24 -36.63
C CYS A 205 -1.62 -11.00 -36.07
N GLY A 206 -1.40 -12.25 -35.61
CA GLY A 206 -2.41 -13.06 -34.94
C GLY A 206 -2.73 -12.55 -33.50
N GLU A 207 -3.81 -13.09 -32.92
CA GLU A 207 -4.29 -12.64 -31.61
C GLU A 207 -3.26 -12.82 -30.48
N GLU A 208 -2.58 -13.97 -30.42
CA GLU A 208 -1.60 -14.27 -29.37
C GLU A 208 -0.43 -13.27 -29.41
N GLU A 209 0.10 -13.02 -30.60
CA GLU A 209 1.17 -12.04 -30.79
C GLU A 209 0.69 -10.62 -30.48
N ALA A 210 -0.52 -10.27 -30.91
CA ALA A 210 -1.11 -8.96 -30.62
C ALA A 210 -1.29 -8.71 -29.12
N ARG A 211 -1.66 -9.73 -28.34
CA ARG A 211 -1.76 -9.61 -26.87
C ARG A 211 -0.41 -9.36 -26.23
N LYS A 212 0.66 -10.01 -26.68
CA LYS A 212 2.02 -9.78 -26.21
C LYS A 212 2.48 -8.35 -26.53
N ILE A 213 2.25 -7.90 -27.77
CA ILE A 213 2.56 -6.54 -28.18
C ILE A 213 1.77 -5.52 -27.35
N ALA A 214 0.46 -5.72 -27.19
CA ALA A 214 -0.39 -4.82 -26.45
C ALA A 214 0.02 -4.71 -24.95
N LYS A 215 0.46 -5.82 -24.37
CA LYS A 215 0.97 -5.87 -22.99
C LYS A 215 2.21 -4.99 -22.80
N GLU A 216 3.09 -4.92 -23.80
CA GLU A 216 4.27 -4.04 -23.77
C GLU A 216 3.88 -2.59 -24.07
N GLU A 217 3.11 -2.34 -25.15
CA GLU A 217 2.80 -0.99 -25.62
C GLU A 217 1.97 -0.15 -24.65
N ILE A 218 1.22 -0.76 -23.71
CA ILE A 218 0.47 0.00 -22.72
C ILE A 218 1.40 0.83 -21.82
N PHE A 219 2.67 0.46 -21.68
CA PHE A 219 3.65 1.18 -20.87
C PHE A 219 4.65 2.03 -21.67
N ASP A 220 4.51 2.14 -22.98
CA ASP A 220 5.42 2.92 -23.84
C ASP A 220 5.62 4.34 -23.33
N ARG A 221 4.58 4.99 -22.84
CA ARG A 221 4.60 6.32 -22.23
C ARG A 221 3.71 6.33 -20.99
N THR A 222 4.32 6.20 -19.83
CA THR A 222 3.63 6.11 -18.56
C THR A 222 3.83 7.37 -17.72
N VAL A 223 2.73 7.98 -17.30
CA VAL A 223 2.72 9.02 -16.25
C VAL A 223 2.39 8.38 -14.92
N ILE A 224 3.19 8.69 -13.90
CA ILE A 224 2.86 8.38 -12.51
C ILE A 224 2.69 9.70 -11.77
N PHE A 225 1.44 10.02 -11.41
CA PHE A 225 1.09 11.27 -10.76
C PHE A 225 1.10 11.11 -9.25
N GLY A 226 2.22 11.49 -8.64
CA GLY A 226 2.57 11.31 -7.24
C GLY A 226 3.88 10.52 -7.09
N LEU A 227 4.82 11.02 -6.30
CA LEU A 227 6.09 10.36 -5.97
C LEU A 227 6.20 10.18 -4.45
N GLY A 228 5.44 9.23 -3.95
CA GLY A 228 5.60 8.59 -2.67
C GLY A 228 6.07 7.15 -2.86
N THR A 229 6.05 6.36 -1.80
CA THR A 229 6.43 4.93 -1.81
C THR A 229 5.72 4.16 -2.92
N THR A 230 4.40 4.32 -3.02
CA THR A 230 3.56 3.62 -4.01
C THR A 230 3.91 4.00 -5.45
N GLY A 231 4.06 5.31 -5.72
CA GLY A 231 4.44 5.79 -7.06
C GLY A 231 5.82 5.30 -7.48
N MET A 232 6.77 5.30 -6.56
CA MET A 232 8.13 4.77 -6.82
C MET A 232 8.07 3.27 -7.13
N PHE A 233 7.36 2.48 -6.34
CA PHE A 233 7.30 1.03 -6.53
C PHE A 233 6.67 0.64 -7.86
N ILE A 234 5.55 1.25 -8.24
CA ILE A 234 4.92 0.93 -9.53
C ILE A 234 5.81 1.35 -10.71
N GLY A 235 6.53 2.47 -10.60
CA GLY A 235 7.47 2.91 -11.62
C GLY A 235 8.66 1.96 -11.76
N ASP A 236 9.23 1.52 -10.66
CA ASP A 236 10.32 0.54 -10.62
C ASP A 236 9.87 -0.79 -11.24
N LEU A 237 8.71 -1.31 -10.82
CA LEU A 237 8.15 -2.55 -11.35
C LEU A 237 7.89 -2.49 -12.87
N ILE A 238 7.34 -1.39 -13.36
CA ILE A 238 7.13 -1.20 -14.81
C ILE A 238 8.46 -1.23 -15.55
N LEU A 239 9.46 -0.48 -15.11
CA LEU A 239 10.75 -0.38 -15.79
C LEU A 239 11.58 -1.67 -15.73
N ARG A 240 11.43 -2.48 -14.68
CA ARG A 240 12.06 -3.80 -14.59
C ARG A 240 11.43 -4.82 -15.53
N ASN A 241 10.11 -4.77 -15.69
CA ASN A 241 9.38 -5.78 -16.47
C ASN A 241 9.23 -5.41 -17.95
N HIS A 242 9.22 -4.10 -18.29
CA HIS A 242 8.97 -3.59 -19.64
C HIS A 242 10.14 -2.74 -20.13
N LYS A 243 11.03 -3.34 -20.92
CA LYS A 243 12.32 -2.72 -21.35
C LYS A 243 12.16 -1.46 -22.21
N ASN A 244 11.02 -1.32 -22.89
CA ASN A 244 10.73 -0.19 -23.76
C ASN A 244 9.90 0.90 -23.06
N ALA A 245 9.50 0.66 -21.80
CA ALA A 245 8.68 1.59 -21.05
C ALA A 245 9.43 2.90 -20.80
N LYS A 246 8.73 4.01 -20.96
CA LYS A 246 9.16 5.34 -20.55
C LYS A 246 8.27 5.80 -19.40
N VAL A 247 8.85 6.02 -18.23
CA VAL A 247 8.13 6.42 -17.02
C VAL A 247 8.49 7.86 -16.67
N LEU A 248 7.46 8.69 -16.46
CA LEU A 248 7.56 10.05 -15.99
C LEU A 248 6.85 10.20 -14.64
N PHE A 249 7.61 10.45 -13.59
CA PHE A 249 7.05 10.87 -12.30
C PHE A 249 6.67 12.34 -12.33
N VAL A 250 5.49 12.67 -11.85
CA VAL A 250 4.99 14.05 -11.72
C VAL A 250 4.63 14.30 -10.25
N ALA A 251 5.35 15.19 -9.58
CA ALA A 251 5.12 15.50 -8.17
C ALA A 251 5.56 16.91 -7.80
N ARG A 252 5.14 17.38 -6.61
CA ARG A 252 5.44 18.74 -6.11
C ARG A 252 6.82 18.89 -5.47
N SER A 253 7.47 17.78 -5.12
CA SER A 253 8.77 17.81 -4.44
C SER A 253 9.85 18.45 -5.32
N ALA A 254 10.79 19.15 -4.70
CA ALA A 254 11.94 19.67 -5.44
C ALA A 254 12.75 18.51 -6.05
N GLU A 255 13.29 18.73 -7.25
CA GLU A 255 14.04 17.69 -7.97
C GLU A 255 15.28 17.23 -7.20
N ASP A 256 15.92 18.14 -6.46
CA ASP A 256 17.09 17.87 -5.62
C ASP A 256 16.74 17.25 -4.25
N SER A 257 15.47 17.04 -3.95
CA SER A 257 15.06 16.41 -2.69
C SER A 257 15.54 14.96 -2.61
N PRO A 258 15.95 14.47 -1.42
CA PRO A 258 16.47 13.11 -1.25
C PRO A 258 15.57 12.01 -1.83
N LYS A 259 14.26 12.14 -1.64
CA LYS A 259 13.30 11.15 -2.14
C LYS A 259 13.22 11.11 -3.68
N VAL A 260 13.33 12.27 -4.35
CA VAL A 260 13.32 12.33 -5.82
C VAL A 260 14.62 11.74 -6.34
N GLN A 261 15.76 12.17 -5.78
CA GLN A 261 17.06 11.65 -6.17
C GLN A 261 17.18 10.14 -5.97
N PHE A 262 16.67 9.61 -4.87
CA PHE A 262 16.63 8.18 -4.65
C PHE A 262 15.76 7.46 -5.71
N ALA A 263 14.54 7.95 -5.95
CA ALA A 263 13.65 7.34 -6.94
C ALA A 263 14.26 7.33 -8.35
N LEU A 264 14.90 8.42 -8.77
CA LEU A 264 15.57 8.50 -10.07
C LEU A 264 16.78 7.56 -10.17
N LYS A 265 17.58 7.46 -9.09
CA LYS A 265 18.72 6.54 -9.01
C LYS A 265 18.27 5.08 -9.14
N GLU A 266 17.21 4.69 -8.43
CA GLU A 266 16.75 3.30 -8.40
C GLU A 266 15.97 2.89 -9.66
N THR A 267 15.20 3.82 -10.24
CA THR A 267 14.29 3.47 -11.34
C THR A 267 14.80 3.88 -12.71
N ASN A 268 15.72 4.82 -12.79
CA ASN A 268 16.14 5.45 -14.05
C ASN A 268 14.98 6.09 -14.84
N ALA A 269 13.91 6.49 -14.14
CA ALA A 269 12.76 7.20 -14.71
C ALA A 269 13.05 8.69 -14.94
N GLU A 270 12.17 9.38 -15.66
CA GLU A 270 12.17 10.83 -15.75
C GLU A 270 11.33 11.47 -14.64
N TYR A 271 11.62 12.73 -14.32
CA TYR A 271 10.90 13.51 -13.31
C TYR A 271 10.44 14.85 -13.85
N LEU A 272 9.23 15.26 -13.48
CA LEU A 272 8.71 16.60 -13.72
C LEU A 272 8.20 17.18 -12.41
N GLN A 273 8.84 18.24 -11.94
CA GLN A 273 8.33 18.96 -10.77
C GLN A 273 7.07 19.73 -11.15
N ASN A 274 5.99 19.50 -10.41
CA ASN A 274 4.74 20.24 -10.59
C ASN A 274 4.80 21.58 -9.86
N ILE A 275 5.27 22.59 -10.58
CA ILE A 275 5.41 24.00 -10.16
C ILE A 275 4.62 24.95 -11.08
N PHE A 276 3.73 24.42 -11.89
CA PHE A 276 2.97 25.18 -12.89
C PHE A 276 1.79 25.92 -12.26
N ASP A 277 1.49 27.10 -12.78
CA ASP A 277 0.39 27.93 -12.31
C ASP A 277 -0.98 27.45 -12.80
N SER A 278 -1.01 26.67 -13.89
CA SER A 278 -2.23 26.09 -14.45
C SER A 278 -2.08 24.59 -14.78
N GLU A 279 -3.22 23.90 -14.77
CA GLU A 279 -3.31 22.48 -15.16
C GLU A 279 -3.02 22.30 -16.65
N GLU A 280 -3.34 23.28 -17.49
CA GLU A 280 -3.06 23.26 -18.93
C GLU A 280 -1.56 23.30 -19.21
N GLU A 281 -0.83 24.18 -18.53
CA GLU A 281 0.63 24.25 -18.63
C GLU A 281 1.30 22.97 -18.17
N LEU A 282 0.85 22.42 -17.03
CA LEU A 282 1.35 21.14 -16.53
C LEU A 282 1.09 20.03 -17.54
N ALA A 283 -0.11 19.91 -18.07
CA ALA A 283 -0.48 18.90 -19.06
C ALA A 283 0.40 18.99 -20.32
N LYS A 284 0.62 20.20 -20.83
CA LYS A 284 1.51 20.46 -21.97
C LYS A 284 2.94 20.02 -21.67
N ALA A 285 3.48 20.37 -20.51
CA ALA A 285 4.82 19.98 -20.10
C ALA A 285 4.97 18.45 -19.95
N ILE A 286 3.95 17.76 -19.43
CA ILE A 286 3.92 16.29 -19.36
C ILE A 286 4.02 15.69 -20.75
N VAL A 287 3.14 16.11 -21.68
CA VAL A 287 3.10 15.58 -23.05
C VAL A 287 4.39 15.85 -23.81
N GLU A 288 4.98 17.03 -23.65
CA GLU A 288 6.27 17.40 -24.24
C GLU A 288 7.40 16.51 -23.71
N LYS A 289 7.49 16.35 -22.39
CA LYS A 289 8.54 15.56 -21.76
C LYS A 289 8.45 14.08 -22.08
N LEU A 290 7.23 13.53 -22.18
CA LEU A 290 7.01 12.16 -22.64
C LEU A 290 7.27 11.95 -24.14
N GLY A 291 7.29 13.01 -24.94
CA GLY A 291 7.35 12.93 -26.39
C GLY A 291 6.02 12.49 -27.03
N GLY A 292 4.90 12.76 -26.36
CA GLY A 292 3.55 12.47 -26.82
C GLY A 292 2.58 12.16 -25.67
N ARG A 293 1.33 11.92 -25.99
CA ARG A 293 0.31 11.58 -25.01
C ARG A 293 0.62 10.23 -24.35
N ALA A 294 0.30 10.10 -23.09
CA ALA A 294 0.53 8.89 -22.31
C ALA A 294 -0.29 7.70 -22.84
N THR A 295 0.29 6.51 -22.82
CA THR A 295 -0.41 5.24 -23.03
C THR A 295 -1.02 4.73 -21.73
N THR A 296 -0.36 5.03 -20.60
CA THR A 296 -0.85 4.73 -19.25
C THR A 296 -0.68 5.94 -18.34
N PHE A 297 -1.68 6.21 -17.52
CA PHE A 297 -1.65 7.23 -16.49
C PHE A 297 -2.04 6.60 -15.14
N ILE A 298 -1.16 6.70 -14.15
CA ILE A 298 -1.35 6.12 -12.82
C ILE A 298 -1.47 7.24 -11.80
N GLY A 299 -2.65 7.37 -11.20
CA GLY A 299 -2.95 8.34 -10.15
C GLY A 299 -2.71 7.73 -8.77
N VAL A 300 -1.69 8.24 -8.05
CA VAL A 300 -1.33 7.79 -6.70
C VAL A 300 -1.20 8.95 -5.70
N SER A 301 -1.59 10.16 -6.11
CA SER A 301 -1.45 11.36 -5.27
C SER A 301 -2.68 11.62 -4.38
N GLY A 302 -3.83 11.02 -4.69
CA GLY A 302 -5.11 11.33 -4.06
C GLY A 302 -5.66 12.72 -4.40
N SER A 303 -5.10 13.36 -5.42
CA SER A 303 -5.51 14.71 -5.84
C SER A 303 -6.54 14.68 -6.96
N ASN A 304 -7.58 15.50 -6.84
CA ASN A 304 -8.56 15.69 -7.93
C ASN A 304 -7.95 16.22 -9.23
N VAL A 305 -6.74 16.82 -9.16
CA VAL A 305 -6.04 17.35 -10.33
C VAL A 305 -5.65 16.23 -11.29
N GLU A 306 -5.24 15.06 -10.80
CA GLU A 306 -4.75 13.97 -11.65
C GLU A 306 -5.76 13.51 -12.71
N HIS A 307 -7.06 13.50 -12.37
CA HIS A 307 -8.12 13.11 -13.31
C HIS A 307 -8.33 14.15 -14.41
N ARG A 308 -8.32 15.43 -14.03
CA ARG A 308 -8.46 16.51 -15.00
C ARG A 308 -7.26 16.54 -15.96
N ILE A 309 -6.06 16.38 -15.44
CA ILE A 309 -4.84 16.26 -16.27
C ILE A 309 -4.96 15.09 -17.23
N ALA A 310 -5.39 13.91 -16.76
CA ALA A 310 -5.50 12.74 -17.60
C ALA A 310 -6.56 12.90 -18.71
N PHE A 311 -7.77 13.34 -18.36
CA PHE A 311 -8.93 13.29 -19.24
C PHE A 311 -9.28 14.64 -19.86
N GLU A 312 -9.43 15.70 -19.06
CA GLU A 312 -9.89 17.01 -19.57
C GLU A 312 -8.76 17.69 -20.37
N HIS A 313 -7.52 17.65 -19.86
CA HIS A 313 -6.35 18.16 -20.55
C HIS A 313 -5.70 17.15 -21.51
N LYS A 314 -6.34 15.97 -21.70
CA LYS A 314 -5.98 14.97 -22.71
C LYS A 314 -4.54 14.49 -22.67
N VAL A 315 -3.95 14.40 -21.48
CA VAL A 315 -2.61 13.80 -21.33
C VAL A 315 -2.67 12.30 -21.65
N LEU A 316 -3.73 11.61 -21.29
CA LEU A 316 -3.96 10.22 -21.67
C LEU A 316 -4.39 10.14 -23.13
N GLY A 317 -3.72 9.29 -23.93
CA GLY A 317 -3.99 9.09 -25.36
C GLY A 317 -5.19 8.17 -25.62
N CYS A 318 -5.60 8.08 -26.90
CA CYS A 318 -6.64 7.14 -27.34
C CYS A 318 -6.28 5.70 -26.95
N ASN A 319 -7.27 4.94 -26.51
CA ASN A 319 -7.14 3.58 -25.97
C ASN A 319 -6.20 3.51 -24.73
N GLY A 320 -5.94 4.63 -24.09
CA GLY A 320 -5.07 4.69 -22.90
C GLY A 320 -5.68 4.02 -21.68
N VAL A 321 -4.81 3.59 -20.77
CA VAL A 321 -5.16 2.96 -19.50
C VAL A 321 -4.98 3.98 -18.37
N TYR A 322 -6.05 4.24 -17.62
CA TYR A 322 -5.99 5.03 -16.39
C TYR A 322 -6.12 4.10 -15.18
N ASN A 323 -5.15 4.13 -14.30
CA ASN A 323 -5.19 3.40 -13.03
C ASN A 323 -5.31 4.37 -11.86
N SER A 324 -6.43 4.32 -11.13
CA SER A 324 -6.65 5.08 -9.91
C SER A 324 -6.35 4.18 -8.71
N PHE A 325 -5.25 4.42 -8.03
CA PHE A 325 -4.87 3.66 -6.85
C PHE A 325 -5.09 4.44 -5.54
N SER A 326 -5.17 5.75 -5.62
CA SER A 326 -5.36 6.57 -4.42
C SER A 326 -6.79 6.48 -3.87
N LEU A 327 -6.91 6.40 -2.55
CA LEU A 327 -8.15 6.62 -1.82
C LEU A 327 -8.44 8.13 -1.77
N GLY A 328 -8.85 8.69 -2.89
CA GLY A 328 -9.11 10.12 -3.02
C GLY A 328 -10.56 10.50 -2.72
N PRO A 329 -10.85 11.81 -2.65
CA PRO A 329 -12.22 12.30 -2.49
C PRO A 329 -13.09 11.89 -3.69
N LYS A 330 -14.41 11.99 -3.53
CA LYS A 330 -15.36 11.77 -4.62
C LYS A 330 -15.01 12.63 -5.83
N ILE A 331 -14.88 11.99 -6.99
CA ILE A 331 -14.53 12.63 -8.24
C ILE A 331 -15.75 12.63 -9.14
N THR A 332 -16.05 13.80 -9.69
CA THR A 332 -17.01 13.92 -10.78
C THR A 332 -16.24 14.30 -12.03
N PHE A 333 -16.40 13.53 -13.10
CA PHE A 333 -15.78 13.84 -14.39
C PHE A 333 -16.78 13.66 -15.53
N ASP A 334 -16.58 14.44 -16.61
CA ASP A 334 -17.35 14.30 -17.83
C ASP A 334 -17.00 12.97 -18.51
N THR A 335 -18.00 12.13 -18.76
CA THR A 335 -17.82 10.84 -19.39
C THR A 335 -17.56 10.93 -20.91
N MET A 336 -17.88 12.05 -21.53
CA MET A 336 -17.72 12.23 -22.99
C MET A 336 -16.27 12.11 -23.46
N PRO A 337 -15.29 12.83 -22.86
CA PRO A 337 -13.91 12.74 -23.33
C PRO A 337 -13.35 11.33 -23.32
N PHE A 338 -13.54 10.57 -22.24
CA PHE A 338 -12.99 9.23 -22.19
C PHE A 338 -13.77 8.21 -23.00
N GLY A 339 -15.06 8.41 -23.23
CA GLY A 339 -15.86 7.59 -24.13
C GLY A 339 -15.41 7.71 -25.59
N PHE A 340 -15.16 8.93 -26.06
CA PHE A 340 -14.65 9.17 -27.42
C PHE A 340 -13.21 8.67 -27.62
N GLU A 341 -12.39 8.74 -26.59
CA GLU A 341 -11.00 8.29 -26.63
C GLU A 341 -10.85 6.79 -26.32
N ASN A 342 -11.95 6.09 -26.01
CA ASN A 342 -11.97 4.65 -25.68
C ASN A 342 -10.98 4.29 -24.56
N HIS A 343 -11.02 5.02 -23.44
CA HIS A 343 -10.14 4.76 -22.30
C HIS A 343 -10.58 3.54 -21.48
N LEU A 344 -9.62 2.81 -20.91
CA LEU A 344 -9.82 1.82 -19.88
C LEU A 344 -9.52 2.45 -18.52
N ILE A 345 -10.50 2.45 -17.60
CA ILE A 345 -10.31 2.90 -16.22
C ILE A 345 -10.23 1.69 -15.29
N LEU A 346 -9.15 1.60 -14.54
CA LEU A 346 -8.91 0.60 -13.52
C LEU A 346 -8.90 1.28 -12.14
N ALA A 347 -9.56 0.65 -11.19
CA ALA A 347 -9.41 0.97 -9.77
C ALA A 347 -9.32 -0.37 -9.04
N SER A 348 -8.28 -0.56 -8.29
CA SER A 348 -8.06 -1.80 -7.55
C SER A 348 -7.17 -1.49 -6.34
N ILE A 349 -7.50 -2.07 -5.23
CA ILE A 349 -6.69 -2.06 -4.01
C ILE A 349 -6.44 -3.51 -3.62
N ASN A 350 -5.49 -3.71 -2.69
CA ASN A 350 -5.18 -5.03 -2.16
C ASN A 350 -4.34 -5.93 -3.09
N PHE A 351 -4.18 -7.17 -2.69
CA PHE A 351 -3.31 -8.14 -3.35
C PHE A 351 -3.67 -9.56 -2.89
N ARG A 352 -3.14 -10.57 -3.56
CA ARG A 352 -3.19 -11.96 -3.14
C ARG A 352 -1.96 -12.31 -2.28
N GLN A 353 -2.01 -13.45 -1.61
CA GLN A 353 -0.88 -13.93 -0.81
C GLN A 353 0.40 -14.11 -1.63
N ASP A 354 0.29 -14.62 -2.86
CA ASP A 354 1.42 -14.79 -3.78
C ASP A 354 2.14 -13.47 -4.11
N HIS A 355 1.40 -12.36 -4.23
CA HIS A 355 2.01 -11.03 -4.37
C HIS A 355 2.78 -10.61 -3.12
N MET A 356 2.29 -10.96 -1.93
CA MET A 356 3.00 -10.66 -0.68
C MET A 356 4.30 -11.47 -0.56
N GLU A 357 4.27 -12.75 -0.92
CA GLU A 357 5.44 -13.62 -0.94
C GLU A 357 6.48 -13.12 -1.95
N GLU A 358 6.05 -12.72 -3.14
CA GLU A 358 6.92 -12.12 -4.15
C GLU A 358 7.46 -10.75 -3.70
N ALA A 359 6.64 -9.93 -3.04
CA ALA A 359 7.07 -8.65 -2.49
C ALA A 359 8.20 -8.84 -1.46
N ILE A 360 8.07 -9.79 -0.53
CA ILE A 360 9.11 -10.12 0.45
C ILE A 360 10.42 -10.49 -0.27
N ARG A 361 10.34 -11.34 -1.30
CA ARG A 361 11.49 -11.78 -2.08
C ARG A 361 12.19 -10.62 -2.80
N LEU A 362 11.45 -9.80 -3.52
CA LEU A 362 12.02 -8.68 -4.28
C LEU A 362 12.58 -7.59 -3.37
N LEU A 363 11.89 -7.29 -2.28
CA LEU A 363 12.35 -6.30 -1.31
C LEU A 363 13.64 -6.74 -0.60
N ALA A 364 13.79 -8.02 -0.31
CA ALA A 364 15.00 -8.55 0.32
C ALA A 364 16.28 -8.21 -0.48
N GLU A 365 16.18 -8.18 -1.81
CA GLU A 365 17.28 -7.89 -2.75
C GLU A 365 17.40 -6.40 -3.09
N SER A 366 16.48 -5.55 -2.65
CA SER A 366 16.43 -4.12 -2.97
C SER A 366 17.33 -3.26 -2.07
N HIS A 367 17.42 -1.96 -2.38
CA HIS A 367 18.08 -0.93 -1.56
C HIS A 367 17.08 0.00 -0.86
N TYR A 368 15.82 -0.40 -0.72
CA TYR A 368 14.76 0.44 -0.16
C TYR A 368 14.90 0.70 1.35
N ASP A 369 15.81 0.02 2.05
CA ASP A 369 16.18 0.38 3.42
C ASP A 369 16.78 1.79 3.54
N GLU A 370 17.39 2.33 2.46
CA GLU A 370 17.95 3.69 2.43
C GLU A 370 16.89 4.79 2.63
N ILE A 371 15.63 4.55 2.26
CA ILE A 371 14.54 5.53 2.37
C ILE A 371 13.68 5.38 3.62
N VAL A 372 14.04 4.46 4.52
CA VAL A 372 13.33 4.24 5.79
C VAL A 372 14.01 5.01 6.91
N GLU A 373 13.33 6.00 7.44
CA GLU A 373 13.73 6.69 8.67
C GLU A 373 13.16 5.97 9.89
N LEU A 374 13.99 5.78 10.90
CA LEU A 374 13.61 5.06 12.11
C LEU A 374 13.31 6.01 13.25
N ILE A 375 12.27 5.72 13.99
CA ILE A 375 11.95 6.34 15.27
C ILE A 375 12.03 5.26 16.35
N ASP A 376 12.63 5.61 17.48
CA ASP A 376 12.62 4.75 18.64
C ASP A 376 11.24 4.68 19.27
N ARG A 377 10.89 3.51 19.81
CA ARG A 377 9.62 3.31 20.50
C ARG A 377 9.40 4.34 21.61
N ASP A 378 10.39 4.55 22.49
CA ASP A 378 10.25 5.45 23.62
C ASP A 378 10.00 6.89 23.17
N GLU A 379 10.66 7.32 22.09
CA GLU A 379 10.43 8.62 21.47
C GLU A 379 9.01 8.70 20.89
N PHE A 380 8.56 7.68 20.15
CA PHE A 380 7.23 7.66 19.56
C PHE A 380 6.13 7.64 20.64
N THR A 381 6.27 6.81 21.67
CA THR A 381 5.22 6.63 22.69
C THR A 381 5.16 7.76 23.70
N ALA A 382 6.22 8.57 23.84
CA ALA A 382 6.22 9.77 24.68
C ALA A 382 5.24 10.85 24.17
N ASP A 383 5.13 11.00 22.84
CA ASP A 383 4.19 11.92 22.19
C ASP A 383 3.79 11.37 20.80
N PRO A 384 2.86 10.41 20.73
CA PRO A 384 2.48 9.79 19.46
C PRO A 384 1.92 10.79 18.45
N MET A 385 1.13 11.77 18.90
CA MET A 385 0.56 12.81 18.04
C MET A 385 1.62 13.75 17.49
N GLY A 386 2.54 14.21 18.35
CA GLY A 386 3.63 15.09 17.94
C GLY A 386 4.58 14.38 16.96
N ALA A 387 4.93 13.12 17.21
CA ALA A 387 5.73 12.32 16.29
C ALA A 387 5.01 12.16 14.93
N TYR A 388 3.71 11.88 14.96
CA TYR A 388 2.88 11.74 13.78
C TYR A 388 2.88 13.01 12.92
N GLN A 389 2.58 14.17 13.51
CA GLN A 389 2.46 15.44 12.81
C GLN A 389 3.81 16.00 12.33
N ASN A 390 4.87 15.83 13.13
CA ASN A 390 6.14 16.51 12.90
C ASN A 390 7.16 15.66 12.13
N LYS A 391 7.08 14.33 12.22
CA LYS A 391 8.05 13.42 11.61
C LYS A 391 7.45 12.58 10.47
N ILE A 392 6.23 12.05 10.67
CA ILE A 392 5.66 11.05 9.76
C ILE A 392 4.92 11.70 8.59
N TYR A 393 4.11 12.73 8.87
CA TYR A 393 3.28 13.42 7.85
C TYR A 393 3.61 14.92 7.71
N SER A 394 4.80 15.31 8.10
CA SER A 394 5.27 16.68 7.85
C SER A 394 5.54 16.94 6.37
N LYS A 395 5.64 18.24 6.00
CA LYS A 395 5.98 18.64 4.61
C LYS A 395 7.31 18.03 4.13
N ASN A 396 8.25 17.80 5.05
CA ASN A 396 9.57 17.25 4.78
C ASN A 396 9.69 15.80 5.25
N ALA A 397 8.57 15.12 5.45
CA ALA A 397 8.59 13.73 5.89
C ALA A 397 9.42 12.85 4.94
N PRO A 398 10.12 11.85 5.47
CA PRO A 398 10.81 10.86 4.68
C PRO A 398 9.81 10.07 3.82
N MET A 399 10.31 9.30 2.88
CA MET A 399 9.45 8.48 2.02
C MET A 399 8.73 7.39 2.83
N LYS A 400 9.39 6.88 3.84
CA LYS A 400 8.85 5.89 4.79
C LYS A 400 9.40 6.14 6.18
N THR A 401 8.53 6.08 7.18
CA THR A 401 8.93 6.07 8.59
C THR A 401 8.53 4.75 9.23
N ALA A 402 9.38 4.22 10.09
CA ALA A 402 9.10 3.02 10.87
C ALA A 402 9.55 3.19 12.33
N VAL A 403 8.84 2.53 13.24
CA VAL A 403 9.21 2.45 14.65
C VAL A 403 9.84 1.11 14.95
N ILE A 404 11.03 1.12 15.54
CA ILE A 404 11.58 -0.08 16.15
C ILE A 404 10.83 -0.31 17.47
N TRP A 405 9.86 -1.24 17.42
CA TRP A 405 9.00 -1.51 18.57
C TRP A 405 9.68 -2.37 19.62
N ASN A 406 10.50 -3.34 19.18
CA ASN A 406 11.28 -4.18 20.09
C ASN A 406 12.74 -4.33 19.62
N LYS A 407 13.62 -3.54 20.21
CA LYS A 407 15.06 -3.52 19.89
C LYS A 407 15.79 -4.85 20.21
N ALA A 408 15.23 -5.69 21.07
CA ALA A 408 15.88 -6.96 21.43
C ALA A 408 16.00 -7.91 20.23
N TYR A 409 15.15 -7.73 19.23
CA TYR A 409 15.06 -8.58 18.04
C TYR A 409 15.71 -8.00 16.79
N VAL A 410 16.36 -6.85 16.86
CA VAL A 410 17.02 -6.19 15.72
C VAL A 410 18.49 -5.97 16.07
N GLU A 411 19.38 -6.16 15.10
CA GLU A 411 20.81 -5.84 15.27
C GLU A 411 20.97 -4.33 15.52
N GLU A 412 21.95 -3.98 16.31
CA GLU A 412 22.37 -2.59 16.49
C GLU A 412 22.96 -2.06 15.17
N ALA A 413 22.72 -0.79 14.87
CA ALA A 413 23.16 -0.13 13.63
C ALA A 413 24.69 0.03 13.59
#